data_41745390c195ddf8e252c9c1f26a1658
#
_entry.id   41745390c195ddf8e252c9c1f26a1658
#
_cell.length_a   1.000
_cell.length_b   1.000
_cell.length_c   1.000
_cell.angle_alpha   90.00
_cell.angle_beta   90.00
_cell.angle_gamma   90.00
#
_symmetry.space_group_name_H-M   'P 1'
#
loop_
_entity.id
_entity.type
_entity.pdbx_description
1 polymer ?
#
loop_
_entity_poly.entity_id
_entity_poly.type
_entity_poly.pdbx_seq_one_letter_code
_entity_poly.pdbx_strand_id
1 'polypeptide(L)'
;MMFSTKAEYGVRVMAHLAKHDGERPISLATIADAEGLTLAYLEHLVQRLRKAGLVESRRGAHGGYTLAREADEITMAEVVRALEGEIAPIECISADADGGLICIREGEIGHDPCPTKLLWTRVQGSIVRTLNDMTLADLARPASTRTEKATTV
;
A
#
# COMPACT_ATOMS: atom_id res chain seq x y z
N MET A 1 -8.36 12.96 3.94
CA MET A 1 -9.13 11.72 3.79
C MET A 1 -8.16 10.54 3.80
N MET A 2 -8.53 9.49 4.47
CA MET A 2 -7.70 8.29 4.51
C MET A 2 -7.67 7.57 3.15
N PHE A 3 -7.52 6.30 3.12
CA PHE A 3 -7.26 5.53 1.92
C PHE A 3 -8.42 5.54 0.92
N SER A 4 -8.09 5.64 -0.36
CA SER A 4 -9.07 5.58 -1.44
C SER A 4 -9.33 4.13 -1.88
N THR A 5 -10.31 3.95 -2.75
CA THR A 5 -10.57 2.66 -3.41
C THR A 5 -9.36 2.12 -4.19
N LYS A 6 -8.43 2.99 -4.61
CA LYS A 6 -7.17 2.55 -5.24
C LYS A 6 -6.30 1.75 -4.28
N ALA A 7 -6.14 2.22 -3.03
CA ALA A 7 -5.41 1.49 -2.02
C ALA A 7 -6.11 0.16 -1.67
N GLU A 8 -7.43 0.20 -1.45
CA GLU A 8 -8.22 -1.00 -1.16
C GLU A 8 -8.03 -2.08 -2.22
N TYR A 9 -8.34 -1.76 -3.47
CA TYR A 9 -8.26 -2.74 -4.55
C TYR A 9 -6.82 -3.10 -4.92
N GLY A 10 -5.88 -2.16 -4.83
CA GLY A 10 -4.48 -2.46 -5.08
C GLY A 10 -3.88 -3.42 -4.06
N VAL A 11 -4.23 -3.30 -2.78
CA VAL A 11 -3.85 -4.26 -1.74
C VAL A 11 -4.46 -5.63 -2.02
N ARG A 12 -5.73 -5.71 -2.47
CA ARG A 12 -6.37 -6.98 -2.86
C ARG A 12 -5.66 -7.65 -4.03
N VAL A 13 -5.29 -6.87 -5.05
CA VAL A 13 -4.51 -7.37 -6.21
C VAL A 13 -3.17 -7.93 -5.77
N MET A 14 -2.44 -7.22 -4.92
CA MET A 14 -1.16 -7.68 -4.40
C MET A 14 -1.31 -8.94 -3.53
N ALA A 15 -2.32 -9.00 -2.69
CA ALA A 15 -2.62 -10.19 -1.90
C ALA A 15 -3.00 -11.40 -2.78
N HIS A 16 -3.70 -11.17 -3.91
CA HIS A 16 -4.00 -12.20 -4.90
C HIS A 16 -2.72 -12.75 -5.53
N LEU A 17 -1.82 -11.86 -5.97
CA LEU A 17 -0.52 -12.27 -6.53
C LEU A 17 0.33 -13.03 -5.50
N ALA A 18 0.34 -12.59 -4.24
CA ALA A 18 1.10 -13.25 -3.18
C ALA A 18 0.61 -14.66 -2.83
N LYS A 19 -0.68 -14.93 -2.96
CA LYS A 19 -1.23 -16.29 -2.76
C LYS A 19 -0.75 -17.29 -3.83
N HIS A 20 -0.36 -16.79 -4.98
CA HIS A 20 0.11 -17.57 -6.12
C HIS A 20 1.60 -17.31 -6.41
N ASP A 21 2.33 -16.80 -5.42
CA ASP A 21 3.76 -16.56 -5.57
C ASP A 21 4.52 -17.88 -5.82
N GLY A 22 5.50 -17.82 -6.73
CA GLY A 22 6.20 -19.03 -7.21
C GLY A 22 5.45 -19.87 -8.25
N GLU A 23 4.20 -19.54 -8.57
CA GLU A 23 3.42 -20.17 -9.62
C GLU A 23 3.64 -19.47 -10.98
N ARG A 24 2.79 -19.82 -11.97
CA ARG A 24 2.81 -19.15 -13.28
C ARG A 24 2.29 -17.71 -13.15
N PRO A 25 2.76 -16.79 -14.02
CA PRO A 25 2.22 -15.44 -14.08
C PRO A 25 0.70 -15.45 -14.25
N ILE A 26 0.00 -14.57 -13.54
CA ILE A 26 -1.46 -14.48 -13.56
C ILE A 26 -1.89 -13.39 -14.52
N SER A 27 -2.85 -13.69 -15.40
CA SER A 27 -3.39 -12.68 -16.31
C SER A 27 -4.23 -11.64 -15.56
N LEU A 28 -4.25 -10.40 -16.05
CA LEU A 28 -5.12 -9.37 -15.46
C LEU A 28 -6.60 -9.74 -15.55
N ALA A 29 -7.02 -10.44 -16.59
CA ALA A 29 -8.40 -10.90 -16.72
C ALA A 29 -8.77 -11.85 -15.57
N THR A 30 -7.89 -12.79 -15.23
CA THR A 30 -8.09 -13.70 -14.09
C THR A 30 -8.21 -12.95 -12.76
N ILE A 31 -7.35 -11.95 -12.55
CA ILE A 31 -7.41 -11.13 -11.33
C ILE A 31 -8.68 -10.26 -11.31
N ALA A 32 -9.06 -9.68 -12.47
CA ALA A 32 -10.25 -8.85 -12.61
C ALA A 32 -11.51 -9.65 -12.26
N ASP A 33 -11.64 -10.86 -12.79
CA ASP A 33 -12.75 -11.75 -12.50
C ASP A 33 -12.80 -12.16 -11.03
N ALA A 34 -11.64 -12.52 -10.44
CA ALA A 34 -11.55 -12.94 -9.05
C ALA A 34 -11.89 -11.80 -8.06
N GLU A 35 -11.50 -10.56 -8.38
CA GLU A 35 -11.69 -9.39 -7.52
C GLU A 35 -12.95 -8.56 -7.86
N GLY A 36 -13.68 -8.92 -8.91
CA GLY A 36 -14.88 -8.21 -9.35
C GLY A 36 -14.59 -6.81 -9.86
N LEU A 37 -13.44 -6.61 -10.51
CA LEU A 37 -12.98 -5.33 -11.05
C LEU A 37 -13.05 -5.29 -12.56
N THR A 38 -13.18 -4.10 -13.13
CA THR A 38 -13.03 -3.93 -14.59
C THR A 38 -11.55 -4.04 -14.96
N LEU A 39 -11.29 -4.65 -16.13
CA LEU A 39 -9.92 -4.82 -16.63
C LEU A 39 -9.19 -3.48 -16.76
N ALA A 40 -9.86 -2.45 -17.29
CA ALA A 40 -9.29 -1.12 -17.47
C ALA A 40 -8.85 -0.48 -16.13
N TYR A 41 -9.64 -0.65 -15.08
CA TYR A 41 -9.29 -0.14 -13.76
C TYR A 41 -8.10 -0.90 -13.17
N LEU A 42 -8.10 -2.22 -13.33
CA LEU A 42 -7.02 -3.08 -12.86
C LEU A 42 -5.69 -2.78 -13.57
N GLU A 43 -5.71 -2.55 -14.90
CA GLU A 43 -4.54 -2.12 -15.67
C GLU A 43 -3.91 -0.85 -15.09
N HIS A 44 -4.75 0.10 -14.70
CA HIS A 44 -4.29 1.36 -14.10
C HIS A 44 -3.61 1.15 -12.72
N LEU A 45 -4.18 0.28 -11.88
CA LEU A 45 -3.58 -0.07 -10.60
C LEU A 45 -2.24 -0.79 -10.76
N VAL A 46 -2.21 -1.82 -11.61
CA VAL A 46 -1.02 -2.64 -11.84
C VAL A 46 0.10 -1.85 -12.49
N GLN A 47 -0.22 -0.87 -13.36
CA GLN A 47 0.78 0.03 -13.91
C GLN A 47 1.51 0.85 -12.83
N ARG A 48 0.78 1.34 -11.80
CA ARG A 48 1.39 2.05 -10.66
C ARG A 48 2.27 1.13 -9.83
N LEU A 49 1.79 -0.06 -9.52
CA LEU A 49 2.54 -1.07 -8.77
C LEU A 49 3.80 -1.50 -9.50
N ARG A 50 3.73 -1.67 -10.83
CA ARG A 50 4.88 -1.99 -11.67
C ARG A 50 5.90 -0.84 -11.71
N LYS A 51 5.44 0.41 -11.82
CA LYS A 51 6.32 1.59 -11.78
C LYS A 51 7.06 1.70 -10.44
N ALA A 52 6.44 1.25 -9.37
CA ALA A 52 7.05 1.20 -8.04
C ALA A 52 7.95 -0.03 -7.81
N GLY A 53 8.12 -0.92 -8.80
CA GLY A 53 8.95 -2.11 -8.67
C GLY A 53 8.36 -3.21 -7.76
N LEU A 54 7.05 -3.22 -7.56
CA LEU A 54 6.35 -4.21 -6.73
C LEU A 54 5.83 -5.39 -7.55
N VAL A 55 5.60 -5.19 -8.85
CA VAL A 55 5.02 -6.16 -9.77
C VAL A 55 5.82 -6.18 -11.06
N GLU A 56 6.02 -7.37 -11.63
CA GLU A 56 6.61 -7.59 -12.93
C GLU A 56 5.59 -8.14 -13.92
N SER A 57 5.81 -7.85 -15.22
CA SER A 57 4.99 -8.39 -16.29
C SER A 57 5.80 -9.32 -17.18
N ARG A 58 5.25 -10.48 -17.53
CA ARG A 58 5.80 -11.40 -18.53
C ARG A 58 4.90 -11.44 -19.76
N ARG A 59 5.51 -11.29 -20.94
CA ARG A 59 4.81 -11.35 -22.23
C ARG A 59 4.67 -12.79 -22.72
N GLY A 60 3.70 -13.05 -23.60
CA GLY A 60 3.51 -14.32 -24.29
C GLY A 60 2.19 -14.99 -23.95
N ALA A 61 1.94 -16.17 -24.56
CA ALA A 61 0.71 -16.93 -24.38
C ALA A 61 0.47 -17.39 -22.92
N HIS A 62 1.53 -17.53 -22.14
CA HIS A 62 1.51 -17.82 -20.71
C HIS A 62 2.01 -16.62 -19.89
N GLY A 63 1.87 -15.42 -20.44
CA GLY A 63 2.24 -14.17 -19.79
C GLY A 63 1.23 -13.75 -18.73
N GLY A 64 1.59 -12.72 -17.99
CA GLY A 64 0.78 -12.18 -16.92
C GLY A 64 1.64 -11.35 -15.96
N TYR A 65 1.23 -11.30 -14.71
CA TYR A 65 1.90 -10.55 -13.68
C TYR A 65 2.32 -11.45 -12.50
N THR A 66 3.46 -11.12 -11.90
CA THR A 66 4.03 -11.76 -10.72
C THR A 66 4.52 -10.68 -9.76
N LEU A 67 4.78 -11.03 -8.52
CA LEU A 67 5.53 -10.15 -7.63
C LEU A 67 6.95 -9.93 -8.18
N ALA A 68 7.51 -8.74 -7.95
CA ALA A 68 8.89 -8.40 -8.32
C ALA A 68 9.91 -8.82 -7.26
N ARG A 69 9.45 -9.07 -6.02
CA ARG A 69 10.24 -9.51 -4.87
C ARG A 69 9.42 -10.51 -4.05
N GLU A 70 10.07 -11.22 -3.13
CA GLU A 70 9.40 -12.11 -2.20
C GLU A 70 8.32 -11.36 -1.39
N ALA A 71 7.22 -12.05 -1.09
CA ALA A 71 6.07 -11.42 -0.43
C ALA A 71 6.37 -10.90 1.00
N ASP A 72 7.36 -11.45 1.68
CA ASP A 72 7.82 -11.02 3.00
C ASP A 72 8.75 -9.79 2.95
N GLU A 73 9.29 -9.46 1.78
CA GLU A 73 10.10 -8.26 1.54
C GLU A 73 9.26 -7.05 1.13
N ILE A 74 7.98 -7.22 0.81
CA ILE A 74 7.08 -6.14 0.38
C ILE A 74 6.21 -5.71 1.56
N THR A 75 6.42 -4.48 2.04
CA THR A 75 5.59 -3.92 3.13
C THR A 75 4.28 -3.34 2.61
N MET A 76 3.27 -3.30 3.45
CA MET A 76 2.02 -2.62 3.10
C MET A 76 2.20 -1.13 2.89
N ALA A 77 3.17 -0.52 3.54
CA ALA A 77 3.51 0.89 3.33
C ALA A 77 3.99 1.15 1.89
N GLU A 78 4.82 0.27 1.30
CA GLU A 78 5.25 0.38 -0.10
C GLU A 78 4.06 0.27 -1.06
N VAL A 79 3.17 -0.70 -0.85
CA VAL A 79 1.98 -0.90 -1.67
C VAL A 79 1.07 0.33 -1.63
N VAL A 80 0.77 0.83 -0.43
CA VAL A 80 -0.10 2.01 -0.28
C VAL A 80 0.54 3.26 -0.88
N ARG A 81 1.83 3.49 -0.66
CA ARG A 81 2.54 4.63 -1.27
C ARG A 81 2.57 4.58 -2.79
N ALA A 82 2.71 3.39 -3.38
CA ALA A 82 2.68 3.22 -4.83
C ALA A 82 1.32 3.66 -5.45
N LEU A 83 0.23 3.51 -4.71
CA LEU A 83 -1.14 3.76 -5.17
C LEU A 83 -1.63 5.17 -4.82
N GLU A 84 -1.36 5.64 -3.61
CA GLU A 84 -1.88 6.91 -3.08
C GLU A 84 -0.86 8.04 -3.13
N GLY A 85 0.42 7.72 -3.16
CA GLY A 85 1.49 8.66 -2.89
C GLY A 85 1.79 8.74 -1.41
N GLU A 86 2.00 9.94 -0.90
CA GLU A 86 2.32 10.14 0.50
C GLU A 86 1.15 9.79 1.42
N ILE A 87 1.45 9.09 2.52
CA ILE A 87 0.46 8.71 3.53
C ILE A 87 0.31 9.87 4.51
N ALA A 88 -0.67 10.73 4.28
CA ALA A 88 -0.99 11.84 5.17
C ALA A 88 -2.45 11.76 5.62
N PRO A 89 -2.75 11.80 6.94
CA PRO A 89 -4.11 11.72 7.44
C PRO A 89 -4.90 12.99 7.15
N ILE A 90 -4.22 14.12 6.98
CA ILE A 90 -4.80 15.43 6.66
C ILE A 90 -3.85 16.22 5.75
N GLU A 91 -4.41 17.17 4.99
CA GLU A 91 -3.65 17.94 3.99
C GLU A 91 -2.58 18.86 4.58
N CYS A 92 -2.73 19.30 5.83
CA CYS A 92 -1.78 20.21 6.45
C CYS A 92 -0.53 19.51 7.02
N ILE A 93 -0.44 18.20 6.95
CA ILE A 93 0.75 17.43 7.36
C ILE A 93 1.30 16.69 6.14
N SER A 94 2.55 16.95 5.82
CA SER A 94 3.31 16.26 4.76
C SER A 94 4.64 15.75 5.31
N ALA A 95 5.30 14.85 4.59
CA ALA A 95 6.68 14.47 4.90
C ALA A 95 7.66 15.36 4.12
N ASP A 96 8.78 15.71 4.74
CA ASP A 96 9.91 16.29 4.02
C ASP A 96 10.72 15.22 3.27
N ALA A 97 11.75 15.68 2.56
CA ALA A 97 12.62 14.79 1.79
C ALA A 97 13.34 13.73 2.66
N ASP A 98 13.53 14.01 3.94
CA ASP A 98 14.19 13.14 4.91
C ASP A 98 13.21 12.28 5.73
N GLY A 99 11.90 12.37 5.43
CA GLY A 99 10.83 11.67 6.13
C GLY A 99 10.38 12.34 7.43
N GLY A 100 10.85 13.55 7.72
CA GLY A 100 10.36 14.40 8.79
C GLY A 100 8.95 14.93 8.48
N LEU A 101 8.16 15.18 9.50
CA LEU A 101 6.80 15.67 9.33
C LEU A 101 6.77 17.19 9.35
N ILE A 102 6.29 17.78 8.26
CA ILE A 102 6.13 19.24 8.12
C ILE A 102 4.64 19.58 8.26
N CYS A 103 4.36 20.60 9.05
CA CYS A 103 3.07 21.26 9.07
C CYS A 103 3.10 22.45 8.09
N ILE A 104 2.26 22.41 7.05
CA ILE A 104 2.20 23.48 6.04
C ILE A 104 1.90 24.84 6.67
N ARG A 105 1.18 24.87 7.82
CA ARG A 105 0.84 26.09 8.54
C ARG A 105 1.90 26.59 9.51
N GLU A 106 3.00 25.89 9.67
CA GLU A 106 4.05 26.25 10.66
C GLU A 106 4.75 27.60 10.34
N GLY A 107 4.59 28.11 9.10
CA GLY A 107 5.10 29.42 8.71
C GLY A 107 4.04 30.52 8.53
N GLU A 108 2.75 30.17 8.55
CA GLU A 108 1.66 31.12 8.27
C GLU A 108 1.02 31.69 9.54
N ILE A 109 1.04 30.93 10.61
CA ILE A 109 0.45 31.36 11.91
C ILE A 109 1.61 31.81 12.78
N GLY A 110 1.82 33.14 12.81
CA GLY A 110 2.90 33.77 13.57
C GLY A 110 3.08 33.19 14.97
N HIS A 111 4.26 32.68 15.22
CA HIS A 111 4.93 32.37 16.48
C HIS A 111 4.41 31.24 17.38
N ASP A 112 3.17 30.81 17.31
CA ASP A 112 2.70 29.70 18.14
C ASP A 112 2.66 28.37 17.39
N PRO A 113 3.22 27.29 17.96
CA PRO A 113 3.14 25.96 17.34
C PRO A 113 1.68 25.53 17.24
N CYS A 114 1.28 24.99 16.08
CA CYS A 114 -0.07 24.53 15.85
C CYS A 114 -0.48 23.51 16.95
N PRO A 115 -1.53 23.79 17.74
CA PRO A 115 -1.89 22.95 18.88
C PRO A 115 -2.30 21.52 18.48
N THR A 116 -2.74 21.31 17.22
CA THR A 116 -3.13 19.98 16.73
C THR A 116 -2.01 19.22 16.03
N LYS A 117 -0.84 19.84 15.82
CA LYS A 117 0.32 19.20 15.16
C LYS A 117 0.70 17.88 15.84
N LEU A 118 0.81 17.89 17.17
CA LEU A 118 1.18 16.71 17.94
C LEU A 118 0.22 15.54 17.72
N LEU A 119 -1.09 15.80 17.67
CA LEU A 119 -2.11 14.77 17.43
C LEU A 119 -1.90 14.12 16.05
N TRP A 120 -1.86 14.95 15.02
CA TRP A 120 -1.81 14.44 13.63
C TRP A 120 -0.47 13.79 13.30
N THR A 121 0.63 14.27 13.85
CA THR A 121 1.94 13.63 13.75
C THR A 121 1.92 12.21 14.36
N ARG A 122 1.30 12.05 15.53
CA ARG A 122 1.17 10.74 16.17
C ARG A 122 0.26 9.79 15.38
N VAL A 123 -0.86 10.28 14.84
CA VAL A 123 -1.77 9.49 14.02
C VAL A 123 -1.05 8.99 12.77
N GLN A 124 -0.39 9.90 12.04
CA GLN A 124 0.38 9.50 10.85
C GLN A 124 1.49 8.50 11.19
N GLY A 125 2.27 8.76 12.23
CA GLY A 125 3.33 7.84 12.66
C GLY A 125 2.79 6.47 13.05
N SER A 126 1.60 6.38 13.63
CA SER A 126 0.96 5.11 13.95
C SER A 126 0.50 4.36 12.70
N ILE A 127 -0.10 5.07 11.73
CA ILE A 127 -0.49 4.49 10.44
C ILE A 127 0.74 3.96 9.70
N VAL A 128 1.78 4.78 9.56
CA VAL A 128 3.01 4.42 8.84
C VAL A 128 3.70 3.23 9.49
N ARG A 129 3.82 3.19 10.83
CA ARG A 129 4.38 2.04 11.55
C ARG A 129 3.57 0.78 11.28
N THR A 130 2.25 0.81 11.46
CA THR A 130 1.39 -0.36 11.22
C THR A 130 1.57 -0.90 9.80
N LEU A 131 1.64 -0.03 8.80
CA LEU A 131 1.82 -0.44 7.41
C LEU A 131 3.24 -0.96 7.12
N ASN A 132 4.27 -0.46 7.80
CA ASN A 132 5.63 -0.97 7.67
C ASN A 132 5.83 -2.32 8.39
N ASP A 133 5.14 -2.53 9.50
CA ASP A 133 5.24 -3.75 10.30
C ASP A 133 4.49 -4.95 9.65
N MET A 134 3.65 -4.68 8.67
CA MET A 134 2.92 -5.72 7.91
C MET A 134 3.54 -5.93 6.54
N THR A 135 3.80 -7.17 6.20
CA THR A 135 4.24 -7.58 4.87
C THR A 135 3.10 -8.17 4.05
N LEU A 136 3.31 -8.29 2.76
CA LEU A 136 2.37 -8.93 1.85
C LEU A 136 2.18 -10.43 2.20
N ALA A 137 3.22 -11.09 2.70
CA ALA A 137 3.14 -12.47 3.18
C ALA A 137 2.15 -12.62 4.34
N ASP A 138 2.02 -11.61 5.22
CA ASP A 138 1.04 -11.65 6.31
C ASP A 138 -0.40 -11.66 5.79
N LEU A 139 -0.68 -11.03 4.66
CA LEU A 139 -1.99 -11.05 4.01
C LEU A 139 -2.27 -12.32 3.23
N ALA A 140 -1.23 -12.96 2.67
CA ALA A 140 -1.36 -14.19 1.90
C ALA A 140 -1.63 -15.43 2.78
N ARG A 141 -1.30 -15.36 4.08
CA ARG A 141 -1.53 -16.46 5.02
C ARG A 141 -3.02 -16.76 5.21
N PRO A 142 -3.41 -18.03 5.41
CA PRO A 142 -4.79 -18.40 5.74
C PRO A 142 -5.30 -17.69 7.00
N ALA A 143 -6.59 -17.38 7.05
CA ALA A 143 -7.21 -16.64 8.16
C ALA A 143 -7.01 -17.31 9.55
N SER A 144 -6.86 -18.64 9.60
CA SER A 144 -6.62 -19.41 10.84
C SER A 144 -5.28 -19.07 11.53
N THR A 145 -4.30 -18.55 10.80
CA THR A 145 -2.98 -18.18 11.34
C THR A 145 -2.84 -16.69 11.64
N ARG A 146 -3.85 -15.88 11.31
CA ARG A 146 -3.82 -14.41 11.47
C ARG A 146 -4.16 -13.92 12.88
N THR A 147 -4.80 -14.75 13.70
CA THR A 147 -5.43 -14.29 14.97
C THR A 147 -4.42 -14.04 16.10
N GLU A 148 -3.19 -14.53 16.01
CA GLU A 148 -2.24 -14.44 17.13
C GLU A 148 -1.41 -13.15 17.21
N LYS A 149 -1.35 -12.34 16.15
CA LYS A 149 -0.55 -11.09 16.16
C LYS A 149 -1.33 -9.79 16.43
N ALA A 150 -2.67 -9.86 16.48
CA ALA A 150 -3.52 -8.66 16.61
C ALA A 150 -3.80 -8.24 18.06
N THR A 151 -3.26 -8.93 19.06
CA THR A 151 -3.56 -8.64 20.49
C THR A 151 -2.31 -8.21 21.22
N THR A 152 -1.77 -7.04 20.88
CA THR A 152 -0.91 -6.29 21.79
C THR A 152 -1.03 -4.81 21.43
N VAL A 153 -2.03 -4.15 21.96
CA VAL A 153 -2.12 -2.69 22.08
C VAL A 153 -2.02 -2.36 23.56
#